data_2791ebfd77e9b3e4405c0f3a0fff6aa6
#
_entry.id   2791ebfd77e9b3e4405c0f3a0fff6aa6
#
_cell.length_a   1.000
_cell.length_b   1.000
_cell.length_c   1.000
_cell.angle_alpha   90.00
_cell.angle_beta   90.00
_cell.angle_gamma   90.00
#
_symmetry.space_group_name_H-M   'P 1'
#
loop_
_entity.id
_entity.type
_entity.pdbx_description
1 polymer ?
#
loop_
_entity_poly.entity_id
_entity_poly.type
_entity_poly.pdbx_seq_one_letter_code
_entity_poly.pdbx_strand_id
1 'polypeptide(L)'
;MGIAVVIFFVARHGFNLKNEIISEGNAAVKNLEDAKDKIASMDFLGASDSFADAYEEFTKAGEGLNFMGASLGSLIADLPGAEKIKSANNLIEAGKLIADSGKAMSKAMEVISQTGLILNPTTQGGGSIGKMLGSLKNGLAVSAANLKKAEVLLADVDPSALPEEKRTVFISMKSELPLFNNLISNSVDYAAFLEELVGLKGIKRYLLLFQNPAELRATGGFPGSYATVTFQDGSLKQFIVDDVYNLDGQLKENIIPPAQMQHITPTWGMRDANWFVDFPTSAKKVAWFYKKESNGLDVDGVITISPNIISKILEIVGPIDMPEYNMKIDSKNFATAIQSEVEYGENRAQPKKILMDMAPRLLAKIYLSDKEEWLNIFDTFVSSMEKKDILMYFKGLSLQSFAFDKGFSGQIKKVEGDYXVSIISKIQHMSES
;
A
#
# COMPACT_ATOMS: atom_id res chain seq x y z
N MET A 1 11.46 -7.03 -18.37
CA MET A 1 12.31 -7.12 -19.56
C MET A 1 13.80 -7.26 -19.21
N GLY A 2 14.36 -6.50 -18.27
CA GLY A 2 15.77 -6.57 -17.85
C GLY A 2 16.23 -7.91 -17.28
N ILE A 3 15.36 -8.60 -16.54
CA ILE A 3 15.69 -9.88 -15.88
C ILE A 3 15.92 -11.01 -16.89
N ALA A 4 15.10 -11.09 -17.94
CA ALA A 4 15.23 -12.10 -19.00
C ALA A 4 16.55 -11.94 -19.77
N VAL A 5 17.10 -10.75 -19.82
CA VAL A 5 18.26 -10.42 -20.63
C VAL A 5 19.58 -10.87 -19.99
N VAL A 6 19.72 -10.76 -18.66
CA VAL A 6 20.94 -11.20 -17.96
C VAL A 6 21.16 -12.70 -18.11
N ILE A 7 20.09 -13.40 -18.07
CA ILE A 7 20.11 -14.86 -18.10
C ILE A 7 20.40 -15.37 -19.51
N PHE A 8 19.91 -14.65 -20.53
CA PHE A 8 20.23 -14.93 -21.95
C PHE A 8 21.73 -14.93 -22.20
N PHE A 9 22.51 -14.29 -21.31
CA PHE A 9 23.93 -14.11 -21.50
C PHE A 9 24.81 -15.28 -21.09
N VAL A 10 24.46 -15.91 -20.00
CA VAL A 10 25.22 -17.06 -19.50
C VAL A 10 25.16 -18.20 -20.52
N ALA A 11 24.03 -18.26 -21.21
CA ALA A 11 23.71 -19.42 -22.00
C ALA A 11 24.31 -19.45 -23.42
N ARG A 12 24.51 -18.32 -24.07
CA ARG A 12 24.76 -18.36 -25.51
C ARG A 12 26.23 -18.19 -25.98
N HIS A 13 27.09 -17.56 -25.20
CA HIS A 13 28.44 -17.20 -25.71
C HIS A 13 29.56 -17.20 -24.66
N GLY A 14 29.29 -17.57 -23.43
CA GLY A 14 30.32 -17.55 -22.42
C GLY A 14 31.04 -18.88 -22.33
N PHE A 15 32.26 -18.84 -22.61
CA PHE A 15 33.13 -19.96 -22.30
C PHE A 15 32.96 -21.17 -23.22
N ASN A 16 34.07 -21.79 -23.58
CA ASN A 16 34.12 -23.11 -24.17
C ASN A 16 33.73 -24.17 -23.11
N LEU A 17 32.56 -23.97 -22.48
CA LEU A 17 31.97 -24.91 -21.54
C LEU A 17 31.30 -26.05 -22.29
N LYS A 18 31.24 -27.20 -21.66
CA LYS A 18 30.60 -28.37 -22.23
C LYS A 18 29.19 -28.02 -22.72
N ASN A 19 28.78 -28.55 -23.86
CA ASN A 19 27.49 -28.32 -24.49
C ASN A 19 26.29 -28.46 -23.54
N GLU A 20 26.37 -29.32 -22.54
CA GLU A 20 25.33 -29.55 -21.54
C GLU A 20 25.05 -28.30 -20.70
N ILE A 21 26.08 -27.65 -20.17
CA ILE A 21 25.92 -26.45 -19.31
C ILE A 21 25.28 -25.32 -20.14
N ILE A 22 25.68 -25.17 -21.40
CA ILE A 22 25.13 -24.18 -22.31
C ILE A 22 23.64 -24.51 -22.60
N SER A 23 23.32 -25.76 -22.81
CA SER A 23 21.95 -26.22 -23.07
C SER A 23 21.03 -25.94 -21.87
N GLU A 24 21.48 -26.24 -20.66
CA GLU A 24 20.73 -25.98 -19.41
C GLU A 24 20.53 -24.47 -19.19
N GLY A 25 21.57 -23.66 -19.39
CA GLY A 25 21.46 -22.20 -19.30
C GLY A 25 20.47 -21.64 -20.30
N ASN A 26 20.47 -22.14 -21.55
CA ASN A 26 19.50 -21.72 -22.59
C ASN A 26 18.07 -22.14 -22.20
N ALA A 27 17.90 -23.35 -21.63
CA ALA A 27 16.60 -23.82 -21.17
C ALA A 27 16.07 -22.92 -20.04
N ALA A 28 16.94 -22.56 -19.09
CA ALA A 28 16.58 -21.63 -18.00
C ALA A 28 16.08 -20.29 -18.52
N VAL A 29 16.81 -19.71 -19.49
CA VAL A 29 16.41 -18.43 -20.12
C VAL A 29 15.06 -18.55 -20.79
N LYS A 30 14.87 -19.62 -21.58
CA LYS A 30 13.61 -19.88 -22.27
C LYS A 30 12.44 -19.97 -21.27
N ASN A 31 12.65 -20.67 -20.15
CA ASN A 31 11.63 -20.80 -19.12
C ASN A 31 11.30 -19.44 -18.48
N LEU A 32 12.26 -18.53 -18.33
CA LEU A 32 11.99 -17.17 -17.84
C LEU A 32 11.21 -16.33 -18.86
N GLU A 33 11.49 -16.48 -20.14
CA GLU A 33 10.72 -15.83 -21.22
C GLU A 33 9.29 -16.34 -21.21
N ASP A 34 9.10 -17.66 -21.09
CA ASP A 34 7.80 -18.30 -20.99
C ASP A 34 7.02 -17.78 -19.76
N ALA A 35 7.68 -17.69 -18.61
CA ALA A 35 7.08 -17.13 -17.38
C ALA A 35 6.60 -15.69 -17.60
N LYS A 36 7.43 -14.86 -18.26
CA LYS A 36 7.07 -13.47 -18.57
C LYS A 36 5.78 -13.40 -19.44
N ASP A 37 5.70 -14.24 -20.47
CA ASP A 37 4.56 -14.28 -21.37
C ASP A 37 3.30 -14.77 -20.66
N LYS A 38 3.44 -15.74 -19.76
CA LYS A 38 2.34 -16.22 -18.91
C LYS A 38 1.85 -15.14 -17.93
N ILE A 39 2.76 -14.35 -17.33
CA ILE A 39 2.38 -13.19 -16.50
C ILE A 39 1.57 -12.19 -17.34
N ALA A 40 2.03 -11.89 -18.55
CA ALA A 40 1.35 -10.94 -19.43
C ALA A 40 -0.08 -11.42 -19.79
N SER A 41 -0.30 -12.73 -19.86
CA SER A 41 -1.63 -13.33 -20.09
C SER A 41 -2.38 -13.66 -18.79
N MET A 42 -1.85 -13.25 -17.63
CA MET A 42 -2.42 -13.48 -16.28
C MET A 42 -2.50 -14.96 -15.89
N ASP A 43 -1.74 -15.84 -16.53
CA ASP A 43 -1.57 -17.23 -16.14
C ASP A 43 -0.48 -17.32 -15.05
N PHE A 44 -0.83 -16.91 -13.83
CA PHE A 44 0.12 -16.83 -12.71
C PHE A 44 0.59 -18.21 -12.25
N LEU A 45 -0.29 -19.21 -12.33
CA LEU A 45 0.08 -20.58 -11.98
C LEU A 45 1.12 -21.13 -12.98
N GLY A 46 0.82 -21.02 -14.27
CA GLY A 46 1.77 -21.41 -15.32
C GLY A 46 3.07 -20.64 -15.23
N ALA A 47 3.02 -19.34 -14.91
CA ALA A 47 4.23 -18.54 -14.71
C ALA A 47 5.06 -19.07 -13.53
N SER A 48 4.42 -19.43 -12.42
CA SER A 48 5.10 -20.01 -11.25
C SER A 48 5.84 -21.31 -11.64
N ASP A 49 5.20 -22.16 -12.45
CA ASP A 49 5.81 -23.42 -12.91
C ASP A 49 7.03 -23.11 -13.82
N SER A 50 6.88 -22.18 -14.77
CA SER A 50 8.02 -21.79 -15.63
C SER A 50 9.18 -21.20 -14.87
N PHE A 51 8.92 -20.41 -13.79
CA PHE A 51 9.99 -19.94 -12.91
C PHE A 51 10.63 -21.08 -12.13
N ALA A 52 9.85 -22.08 -11.69
CA ALA A 52 10.40 -23.26 -11.01
C ALA A 52 11.32 -24.06 -11.96
N ASP A 53 10.89 -24.24 -13.20
CA ASP A 53 11.70 -24.91 -14.23
C ASP A 53 12.99 -24.13 -14.50
N ALA A 54 12.91 -22.79 -14.60
CA ALA A 54 14.09 -21.94 -14.78
C ALA A 54 15.07 -22.11 -13.61
N TYR A 55 14.57 -22.14 -12.38
CA TYR A 55 15.40 -22.37 -11.19
C TYR A 55 16.13 -23.70 -11.25
N GLU A 56 15.41 -24.77 -11.64
CA GLU A 56 15.97 -26.11 -11.76
C GLU A 56 17.07 -26.16 -12.82
N GLU A 57 16.84 -25.58 -14.00
CA GLU A 57 17.83 -25.55 -15.07
C GLU A 57 19.08 -24.74 -14.67
N PHE A 58 18.92 -23.60 -13.96
CA PHE A 58 20.05 -22.87 -13.41
C PHE A 58 20.81 -23.69 -12.37
N THR A 59 20.12 -24.51 -11.60
CA THR A 59 20.76 -25.38 -10.59
C THR A 59 21.63 -26.44 -11.28
N LYS A 60 21.11 -27.09 -12.35
CA LYS A 60 21.87 -28.06 -13.14
C LYS A 60 23.11 -27.41 -13.76
N ALA A 61 22.95 -26.22 -14.37
CA ALA A 61 24.08 -25.47 -14.95
C ALA A 61 25.14 -25.14 -13.88
N GLY A 62 24.72 -24.76 -12.67
CA GLY A 62 25.62 -24.47 -11.55
C GLY A 62 26.35 -25.69 -11.07
N GLU A 63 25.69 -26.85 -10.97
CA GLU A 63 26.29 -28.11 -10.60
C GLU A 63 27.36 -28.54 -11.62
N GLY A 64 27.04 -28.41 -12.92
CA GLY A 64 27.99 -28.66 -14.01
C GLY A 64 29.22 -27.78 -13.93
N LEU A 65 29.02 -26.48 -13.68
CA LEU A 65 30.13 -25.53 -13.54
C LEU A 65 30.98 -25.81 -12.31
N ASN A 66 30.38 -26.16 -11.17
CA ASN A 66 31.06 -26.51 -9.93
C ASN A 66 31.87 -27.81 -10.12
N PHE A 67 31.32 -28.81 -10.79
CA PHE A 67 32.04 -30.07 -11.09
C PHE A 67 33.31 -29.79 -11.91
N MET A 68 33.21 -28.92 -12.92
CA MET A 68 34.36 -28.51 -13.72
C MET A 68 35.39 -27.76 -12.88
N GLY A 69 34.95 -26.85 -12.02
CA GLY A 69 35.83 -26.12 -11.09
C GLY A 69 36.54 -27.02 -10.12
N ALA A 70 35.84 -27.99 -9.54
CA ALA A 70 36.42 -28.97 -8.61
C ALA A 70 37.40 -29.90 -9.30
N SER A 71 37.09 -30.28 -10.54
CA SER A 71 37.96 -31.17 -11.32
C SER A 71 39.28 -30.51 -11.72
N LEU A 72 39.30 -29.18 -11.83
CA LEU A 72 40.49 -28.41 -12.20
C LEU A 72 41.22 -27.83 -10.96
N GLY A 73 40.58 -27.90 -9.80
CA GLY A 73 41.13 -27.61 -8.48
C GLY A 73 42.00 -26.37 -8.35
N SER A 74 43.12 -26.52 -7.67
CA SER A 74 44.05 -25.41 -7.40
C SER A 74 44.73 -24.84 -8.66
N LEU A 75 44.57 -25.50 -9.82
CA LEU A 75 45.19 -25.04 -11.07
C LEU A 75 44.43 -23.85 -11.71
N ILE A 76 43.18 -23.61 -11.30
CA ILE A 76 42.37 -22.55 -11.90
C ILE A 76 42.59 -21.19 -11.23
N ALA A 77 42.92 -21.18 -9.94
CA ALA A 77 43.00 -19.93 -9.16
C ALA A 77 43.99 -18.90 -9.77
N ASP A 78 45.05 -19.40 -10.39
CA ASP A 78 46.13 -18.59 -10.96
C ASP A 78 46.11 -18.52 -12.48
N LEU A 79 45.07 -19.08 -13.14
CA LEU A 79 44.99 -19.09 -14.60
C LEU A 79 44.25 -17.84 -15.14
N PRO A 80 44.65 -17.33 -16.31
CA PRO A 80 43.88 -16.30 -17.00
C PRO A 80 42.49 -16.85 -17.33
N GLY A 81 41.45 -16.28 -16.70
CA GLY A 81 40.06 -16.70 -16.88
C GLY A 81 39.33 -17.08 -15.61
N ALA A 82 40.02 -17.14 -14.45
CA ALA A 82 39.39 -17.40 -13.14
C ALA A 82 38.25 -16.38 -12.86
N GLU A 83 38.45 -15.12 -13.19
CA GLU A 83 37.46 -14.03 -13.10
C GLU A 83 36.19 -14.35 -13.91
N LYS A 84 36.35 -14.97 -15.08
CA LYS A 84 35.23 -15.35 -15.96
C LYS A 84 34.40 -16.49 -15.34
N ILE A 85 35.06 -17.45 -14.70
CA ILE A 85 34.37 -18.55 -14.00
C ILE A 85 33.59 -18.00 -12.80
N LYS A 86 34.20 -17.09 -12.03
CA LYS A 86 33.52 -16.39 -10.93
C LYS A 86 32.29 -15.62 -11.43
N SER A 87 32.44 -14.87 -12.52
CA SER A 87 31.34 -14.10 -13.14
C SER A 87 30.21 -15.04 -13.61
N ALA A 88 30.55 -16.18 -14.22
CA ALA A 88 29.55 -17.18 -14.66
C ALA A 88 28.79 -17.74 -13.46
N ASN A 89 29.49 -18.10 -12.38
CA ASN A 89 28.88 -18.61 -11.15
C ASN A 89 27.93 -17.57 -10.53
N ASN A 90 28.37 -16.33 -10.44
CA ASN A 90 27.56 -15.23 -9.91
C ASN A 90 26.28 -15.00 -10.76
N LEU A 91 26.40 -15.11 -12.08
CA LEU A 91 25.25 -14.97 -13.01
C LEU A 91 24.25 -16.12 -12.80
N ILE A 92 24.73 -17.36 -12.68
CA ILE A 92 23.87 -18.53 -12.44
C ILE A 92 23.15 -18.39 -11.10
N GLU A 93 23.86 -18.04 -10.03
CA GLU A 93 23.26 -17.89 -8.69
C GLU A 93 22.27 -16.70 -8.66
N ALA A 94 22.60 -15.60 -9.31
CA ALA A 94 21.67 -14.49 -9.46
C ALA A 94 20.42 -14.91 -10.25
N GLY A 95 20.59 -15.70 -11.30
CA GLY A 95 19.49 -16.26 -12.09
C GLY A 95 18.53 -17.11 -11.27
N LYS A 96 19.10 -17.98 -10.41
CA LYS A 96 18.31 -18.80 -9.46
C LYS A 96 17.49 -17.92 -8.52
N LEU A 97 18.12 -16.91 -7.93
CA LEU A 97 17.45 -15.98 -7.01
C LEU A 97 16.34 -15.20 -7.69
N ILE A 98 16.55 -14.77 -8.93
CA ILE A 98 15.55 -14.06 -9.74
C ILE A 98 14.38 -15.02 -10.06
N ALA A 99 14.66 -16.25 -10.45
CA ALA A 99 13.64 -17.26 -10.75
C ALA A 99 12.81 -17.57 -9.49
N ASP A 100 13.44 -17.73 -8.33
CA ASP A 100 12.73 -17.98 -7.07
C ASP A 100 11.87 -16.78 -6.67
N SER A 101 12.33 -15.55 -6.93
CA SER A 101 11.55 -14.32 -6.73
C SER A 101 10.31 -14.30 -7.62
N GLY A 102 10.47 -14.62 -8.89
CA GLY A 102 9.38 -14.68 -9.86
C GLY A 102 8.34 -15.72 -9.47
N LYS A 103 8.77 -16.90 -9.07
CA LYS A 103 7.92 -17.99 -8.56
C LYS A 103 7.11 -17.54 -7.34
N ALA A 104 7.77 -16.90 -6.35
CA ALA A 104 7.11 -16.43 -5.13
C ALA A 104 6.04 -15.37 -5.45
N MET A 105 6.34 -14.42 -6.32
CA MET A 105 5.40 -13.38 -6.74
C MET A 105 4.25 -13.96 -7.57
N SER A 106 4.52 -14.89 -8.48
CA SER A 106 3.49 -15.53 -9.30
C SER A 106 2.49 -16.29 -8.43
N LYS A 107 2.98 -17.03 -7.42
CA LYS A 107 2.11 -17.70 -6.45
C LYS A 107 1.26 -16.71 -5.65
N ALA A 108 1.83 -15.59 -5.24
CA ALA A 108 1.09 -14.55 -4.53
C ALA A 108 -0.01 -13.97 -5.42
N MET A 109 0.30 -13.68 -6.69
CA MET A 109 -0.67 -13.14 -7.66
C MET A 109 -1.76 -14.15 -7.99
N GLU A 110 -1.43 -15.45 -8.04
CA GLU A 110 -2.43 -16.52 -8.24
C GLU A 110 -3.44 -16.54 -7.09
N VAL A 111 -2.98 -16.45 -5.84
CA VAL A 111 -3.87 -16.38 -4.67
C VAL A 111 -4.80 -15.16 -4.78
N ILE A 112 -4.27 -14.01 -5.20
CA ILE A 112 -5.04 -12.78 -5.39
C ILE A 112 -6.10 -12.98 -6.48
N SER A 113 -5.70 -13.57 -7.61
CA SER A 113 -6.61 -13.76 -8.76
C SER A 113 -7.74 -14.74 -8.43
N GLN A 114 -7.44 -15.81 -7.70
CA GLN A 114 -8.43 -16.83 -7.30
C GLN A 114 -9.37 -16.31 -6.21
N THR A 115 -8.87 -15.51 -5.29
CA THR A 115 -9.66 -14.97 -4.18
C THR A 115 -10.70 -13.97 -4.70
N GLY A 116 -10.42 -13.33 -5.83
CA GLY A 116 -11.16 -12.16 -6.29
C GLY A 116 -11.02 -11.04 -5.25
N LEU A 117 -10.95 -9.82 -5.65
CA LEU A 117 -10.98 -8.70 -4.72
C LEU A 117 -12.40 -8.52 -4.16
N ILE A 118 -12.99 -9.61 -3.66
CA ILE A 118 -14.33 -9.55 -3.06
C ILE A 118 -14.17 -9.12 -1.61
N LEU A 119 -14.08 -7.82 -1.40
CA LEU A 119 -14.25 -7.21 -0.08
C LEU A 119 -15.72 -7.28 0.34
N ASN A 120 -16.41 -8.38 0.02
CA ASN A 120 -17.83 -8.50 0.34
C ASN A 120 -17.99 -8.82 1.84
N PRO A 121 -18.50 -7.88 2.64
CA PRO A 121 -18.63 -8.10 4.08
C PRO A 121 -19.70 -9.14 4.44
N THR A 122 -20.57 -9.52 3.50
CA THR A 122 -21.67 -10.46 3.75
C THR A 122 -21.26 -11.92 3.53
N THR A 123 -20.16 -12.17 2.81
CA THR A 123 -19.64 -13.54 2.70
C THR A 123 -18.81 -13.87 3.94
N GLN A 124 -19.07 -15.02 4.53
CA GLN A 124 -18.31 -15.55 5.69
C GLN A 124 -16.88 -15.93 5.30
N GLY A 125 -16.22 -15.07 4.53
CA GLY A 125 -14.91 -15.32 3.93
C GLY A 125 -13.82 -14.38 4.39
N GLY A 126 -13.87 -13.91 5.65
CA GLY A 126 -12.80 -13.09 6.23
C GLY A 126 -11.40 -13.72 6.10
N GLY A 127 -11.36 -15.04 5.94
CA GLY A 127 -10.11 -15.75 5.68
C GLY A 127 -9.50 -15.47 4.31
N SER A 128 -10.24 -14.92 3.37
CA SER A 128 -9.72 -14.68 2.01
C SER A 128 -8.82 -13.44 1.93
N ILE A 129 -9.19 -12.33 2.56
CA ILE A 129 -8.33 -11.11 2.58
C ILE A 129 -7.04 -11.38 3.37
N GLY A 130 -7.15 -12.07 4.51
CA GLY A 130 -5.99 -12.46 5.30
C GLY A 130 -5.02 -13.33 4.50
N LYS A 131 -5.54 -14.34 3.79
CA LYS A 131 -4.73 -15.19 2.91
C LYS A 131 -4.08 -14.37 1.79
N MET A 132 -4.86 -13.52 1.15
CA MET A 132 -4.37 -12.66 0.06
C MET A 132 -3.22 -11.75 0.53
N LEU A 133 -3.43 -11.00 1.62
CA LEU A 133 -2.40 -10.09 2.16
C LEU A 133 -1.19 -10.86 2.68
N GLY A 134 -1.41 -12.01 3.34
CA GLY A 134 -0.33 -12.88 3.80
C GLY A 134 0.50 -13.43 2.64
N SER A 135 -0.15 -13.90 1.58
CA SER A 135 0.53 -14.40 0.37
C SER A 135 1.31 -13.28 -0.32
N LEU A 136 0.69 -12.12 -0.47
CA LEU A 136 1.33 -10.95 -1.09
C LEU A 136 2.57 -10.53 -0.28
N LYS A 137 2.43 -10.38 1.04
CA LYS A 137 3.56 -10.01 1.91
C LYS A 137 4.68 -11.05 1.83
N ASN A 138 4.34 -12.34 1.87
CA ASN A 138 5.35 -13.41 1.80
C ASN A 138 6.06 -13.41 0.44
N GLY A 139 5.31 -13.28 -0.65
CA GLY A 139 5.88 -13.19 -2.01
C GLY A 139 6.83 -11.99 -2.14
N LEU A 140 6.38 -10.82 -1.67
CA LEU A 140 7.20 -9.60 -1.67
C LEU A 140 8.46 -9.76 -0.79
N ALA A 141 8.33 -10.36 0.40
CA ALA A 141 9.48 -10.54 1.32
C ALA A 141 10.53 -11.48 0.74
N VAL A 142 10.10 -12.62 0.15
CA VAL A 142 11.01 -13.56 -0.53
C VAL A 142 11.69 -12.84 -1.70
N SER A 143 10.92 -12.11 -2.51
CA SER A 143 11.47 -11.39 -3.67
C SER A 143 12.47 -10.32 -3.25
N ALA A 144 12.16 -9.51 -2.21
CA ALA A 144 13.07 -8.48 -1.70
C ALA A 144 14.40 -9.09 -1.24
N ALA A 145 14.33 -10.18 -0.47
CA ALA A 145 15.53 -10.86 0.04
C ALA A 145 16.38 -11.44 -1.09
N ASN A 146 15.75 -12.11 -2.04
CA ASN A 146 16.45 -12.76 -3.15
C ASN A 146 17.04 -11.74 -4.14
N LEU A 147 16.26 -10.72 -4.49
CA LEU A 147 16.73 -9.68 -5.42
C LEU A 147 17.87 -8.87 -4.80
N LYS A 148 17.86 -8.65 -3.48
CA LYS A 148 18.98 -8.00 -2.79
C LYS A 148 20.26 -8.83 -2.87
N LYS A 149 20.15 -10.15 -2.71
CA LYS A 149 21.30 -11.06 -2.89
C LYS A 149 21.76 -11.09 -4.35
N ALA A 150 20.81 -11.14 -5.29
CA ALA A 150 21.13 -11.10 -6.74
C ALA A 150 21.89 -9.81 -7.08
N GLU A 151 21.47 -8.67 -6.53
CA GLU A 151 22.13 -7.37 -6.71
C GLU A 151 23.62 -7.45 -6.30
N VAL A 152 23.90 -8.06 -5.15
CA VAL A 152 25.29 -8.22 -4.63
C VAL A 152 26.09 -9.11 -5.59
N LEU A 153 25.54 -10.24 -6.03
CA LEU A 153 26.22 -11.15 -6.94
C LEU A 153 26.51 -10.48 -8.30
N LEU A 154 25.53 -9.75 -8.84
CA LEU A 154 25.67 -9.06 -10.13
C LEU A 154 26.63 -7.86 -10.03
N ALA A 155 26.78 -7.26 -8.86
CA ALA A 155 27.77 -6.20 -8.63
C ALA A 155 29.19 -6.71 -8.89
N ASP A 156 29.47 -7.98 -8.53
CA ASP A 156 30.76 -8.63 -8.67
C ASP A 156 31.02 -9.19 -10.09
N VAL A 157 30.04 -9.12 -11.00
CA VAL A 157 30.23 -9.58 -12.39
C VAL A 157 30.98 -8.52 -13.19
N ASP A 158 32.12 -8.90 -13.78
CA ASP A 158 32.86 -8.04 -14.69
C ASP A 158 32.15 -8.00 -16.06
N PRO A 159 31.66 -6.83 -16.53
CA PRO A 159 31.02 -6.77 -17.85
C PRO A 159 31.93 -7.24 -19.00
N SER A 160 33.26 -7.12 -18.87
CA SER A 160 34.20 -7.56 -19.92
C SER A 160 34.18 -9.09 -20.11
N ALA A 161 33.70 -9.83 -19.10
CA ALA A 161 33.53 -11.28 -19.18
C ALA A 161 32.36 -11.68 -20.11
N LEU A 162 31.50 -10.71 -20.45
CA LEU A 162 30.30 -10.93 -21.28
C LEU A 162 30.60 -10.60 -22.75
N PRO A 163 29.89 -11.27 -23.71
CA PRO A 163 29.97 -10.90 -25.12
C PRO A 163 29.61 -9.41 -25.33
N GLU A 164 30.31 -8.75 -26.21
CA GLU A 164 30.21 -7.30 -26.45
C GLU A 164 28.76 -6.83 -26.69
N GLU A 165 28.03 -7.57 -27.52
CA GLU A 165 26.63 -7.28 -27.88
C GLU A 165 25.68 -7.26 -26.69
N LYS A 166 26.10 -7.77 -25.56
CA LYS A 166 25.25 -7.94 -24.38
C LYS A 166 25.67 -7.07 -23.18
N ARG A 167 26.85 -6.51 -23.23
CA ARG A 167 27.39 -5.67 -22.12
C ARG A 167 26.46 -4.50 -21.78
N THR A 168 25.96 -3.81 -22.81
CA THR A 168 25.09 -2.65 -22.62
C THR A 168 23.81 -3.02 -21.85
N VAL A 169 23.17 -4.12 -22.24
CA VAL A 169 21.94 -4.57 -21.58
C VAL A 169 22.22 -5.00 -20.15
N PHE A 170 23.31 -5.70 -19.90
CA PHE A 170 23.72 -6.11 -18.56
C PHE A 170 23.97 -4.88 -17.65
N ILE A 171 24.69 -3.87 -18.17
CA ILE A 171 25.00 -2.64 -17.42
C ILE A 171 23.70 -1.89 -17.08
N SER A 172 22.78 -1.76 -18.04
CA SER A 172 21.48 -1.13 -17.81
C SER A 172 20.71 -1.85 -16.70
N MET A 173 20.58 -3.16 -16.81
CA MET A 173 19.90 -3.98 -15.80
C MET A 173 20.56 -3.83 -14.43
N LYS A 174 21.87 -3.92 -14.35
CA LYS A 174 22.64 -3.77 -13.11
C LYS A 174 22.37 -2.41 -12.44
N SER A 175 22.19 -1.35 -13.26
CA SER A 175 21.90 -0.01 -12.74
C SER A 175 20.43 0.15 -12.30
N GLU A 176 19.50 -0.60 -12.88
CA GLU A 176 18.06 -0.53 -12.56
C GLU A 176 17.66 -1.40 -11.36
N LEU A 177 18.41 -2.46 -11.09
CA LEU A 177 18.08 -3.44 -10.05
C LEU A 177 17.93 -2.81 -8.65
N PRO A 178 18.78 -1.86 -8.20
CA PRO A 178 18.59 -1.22 -6.89
C PRO A 178 17.25 -0.46 -6.78
N LEU A 179 16.81 0.20 -7.87
CA LEU A 179 15.52 0.90 -7.88
C LEU A 179 14.38 -0.10 -7.73
N PHE A 180 14.46 -1.21 -8.45
CA PHE A 180 13.47 -2.29 -8.38
C PHE A 180 13.44 -2.91 -6.98
N ASN A 181 14.60 -3.15 -6.37
CA ASN A 181 14.72 -3.66 -5.00
C ASN A 181 14.06 -2.73 -3.99
N ASN A 182 14.27 -1.42 -4.13
CA ASN A 182 13.65 -0.43 -3.26
C ASN A 182 12.12 -0.45 -3.39
N LEU A 183 11.62 -0.57 -4.63
CA LEU A 183 10.19 -0.65 -4.89
C LEU A 183 9.56 -1.89 -4.21
N ILE A 184 10.18 -3.06 -4.38
CA ILE A 184 9.71 -4.30 -3.78
C ILE A 184 9.77 -4.22 -2.24
N SER A 185 10.87 -3.70 -1.68
CA SER A 185 11.04 -3.56 -0.23
C SER A 185 9.98 -2.62 0.37
N ASN A 186 9.73 -1.49 -0.28
CA ASN A 186 8.65 -0.57 0.13
C ASN A 186 7.29 -1.27 0.11
N SER A 187 7.05 -2.12 -0.90
CA SER A 187 5.78 -2.86 -1.02
C SER A 187 5.57 -3.85 0.14
N VAL A 188 6.65 -4.42 0.69
CA VAL A 188 6.57 -5.25 1.91
C VAL A 188 6.02 -4.43 3.08
N ASP A 189 6.51 -3.20 3.26
CA ASP A 189 6.07 -2.29 4.33
C ASP A 189 4.58 -1.93 4.18
N TYR A 190 4.13 -1.65 2.95
CA TYR A 190 2.72 -1.38 2.67
C TYR A 190 1.83 -2.60 2.96
N ALA A 191 2.29 -3.81 2.59
CA ALA A 191 1.55 -5.04 2.86
C ALA A 191 1.41 -5.27 4.38
N ALA A 192 2.48 -5.06 5.13
CA ALA A 192 2.47 -5.17 6.60
C ALA A 192 1.54 -4.14 7.25
N PHE A 193 1.58 -2.90 6.75
CA PHE A 193 0.68 -1.83 7.20
C PHE A 193 -0.78 -2.23 6.97
N LEU A 194 -1.11 -2.72 5.77
CA LEU A 194 -2.48 -3.14 5.44
C LEU A 194 -2.95 -4.30 6.31
N GLU A 195 -2.08 -5.31 6.57
CA GLU A 195 -2.43 -6.43 7.46
C GLU A 195 -2.86 -5.94 8.85
N GLU A 196 -2.10 -5.00 9.41
CA GLU A 196 -2.42 -4.45 10.74
C GLU A 196 -3.64 -3.54 10.69
N LEU A 197 -3.76 -2.72 9.63
CA LEU A 197 -4.89 -1.79 9.43
C LEU A 197 -6.22 -2.54 9.38
N VAL A 198 -6.29 -3.66 8.64
CA VAL A 198 -7.54 -4.43 8.50
C VAL A 198 -7.77 -5.43 9.65
N GLY A 199 -6.97 -5.37 10.71
CA GLY A 199 -7.19 -6.15 11.91
C GLY A 199 -7.07 -7.66 11.72
N LEU A 200 -6.04 -8.14 10.99
CA LEU A 200 -5.80 -9.59 10.84
C LEU A 200 -5.51 -10.27 12.19
N LYS A 201 -5.02 -9.52 13.18
CA LYS A 201 -4.67 -10.04 14.50
C LYS A 201 -5.57 -9.48 15.60
N GLY A 202 -6.81 -9.14 15.27
CA GLY A 202 -7.75 -8.59 16.25
C GLY A 202 -8.67 -7.54 15.66
N ILE A 203 -9.49 -6.96 16.53
CA ILE A 203 -10.45 -5.93 16.11
C ILE A 203 -9.71 -4.58 16.02
N LYS A 204 -9.96 -3.85 14.92
CA LYS A 204 -9.49 -2.48 14.72
C LYS A 204 -10.69 -1.58 14.45
N ARG A 205 -10.78 -0.50 15.20
CA ARG A 205 -11.87 0.48 15.06
C ARG A 205 -11.26 1.84 14.73
N TYR A 206 -11.72 2.45 13.64
CA TYR A 206 -11.24 3.76 13.20
C TYR A 206 -12.39 4.74 13.11
N LEU A 207 -12.08 6.01 13.37
CA LEU A 207 -12.97 7.14 13.18
C LEU A 207 -12.55 7.85 11.90
N LEU A 208 -13.42 7.87 10.90
CA LEU A 208 -13.21 8.63 9.67
C LEU A 208 -13.90 9.99 9.82
N LEU A 209 -13.19 11.09 9.56
CA LEU A 209 -13.74 12.45 9.57
C LEU A 209 -13.90 12.94 8.14
N PHE A 210 -15.12 13.22 7.73
CA PHE A 210 -15.39 13.82 6.43
C PHE A 210 -15.29 15.35 6.59
N GLN A 211 -14.20 15.92 6.08
CA GLN A 211 -13.85 17.32 6.30
C GLN A 211 -14.24 18.21 5.13
N ASN A 212 -15.12 19.20 5.36
CA ASN A 212 -15.53 20.16 4.36
C ASN A 212 -14.45 21.26 4.21
N PRO A 213 -13.70 21.32 3.10
CA PRO A 213 -12.65 22.32 2.93
C PRO A 213 -13.17 23.74 2.72
N ALA A 214 -14.46 23.92 2.41
CA ALA A 214 -15.06 25.24 2.30
C ALA A 214 -15.15 25.97 3.65
N GLU A 215 -15.09 25.20 4.77
CA GLU A 215 -15.02 25.75 6.12
C GLU A 215 -13.63 25.45 6.70
N LEU A 216 -12.72 26.40 6.57
CA LEU A 216 -11.31 26.20 6.94
C LEU A 216 -11.13 25.75 8.40
N ARG A 217 -10.35 24.71 8.58
CA ARG A 217 -9.84 24.21 9.89
C ARG A 217 -8.38 23.80 9.69
N ALA A 218 -7.64 23.73 10.76
CA ALA A 218 -6.20 23.47 10.75
C ALA A 218 -5.82 22.14 10.08
N THR A 219 -6.71 21.15 10.09
CA THR A 219 -6.45 19.81 9.51
C THR A 219 -7.08 19.60 8.12
N GLY A 220 -7.58 20.66 7.49
CA GLY A 220 -8.09 20.59 6.11
C GLY A 220 -9.58 20.93 5.91
N GLY A 221 -10.36 21.07 6.98
CA GLY A 221 -11.76 21.46 6.87
C GLY A 221 -12.61 21.11 8.09
N PHE A 222 -13.83 21.58 8.11
CA PHE A 222 -14.81 21.32 9.18
C PHE A 222 -15.28 19.86 9.12
N PRO A 223 -15.16 19.07 10.22
CA PRO A 223 -15.59 17.67 10.20
C PRO A 223 -17.10 17.56 10.50
N GLY A 224 -17.91 17.89 9.49
CA GLY A 224 -19.38 17.93 9.63
C GLY A 224 -20.03 16.55 9.77
N SER A 225 -19.37 15.50 9.30
CA SER A 225 -19.84 14.11 9.40
C SER A 225 -18.66 13.22 9.74
N TYR A 226 -18.97 12.07 10.32
CA TYR A 226 -17.96 11.07 10.62
C TYR A 226 -18.48 9.68 10.27
N ALA A 227 -17.57 8.70 10.17
CA ALA A 227 -17.96 7.29 10.14
C ALA A 227 -17.14 6.52 11.16
N THR A 228 -17.79 5.53 11.78
CA THR A 228 -17.10 4.52 12.58
C THR A 228 -16.90 3.28 11.71
N VAL A 229 -15.66 2.84 11.58
CA VAL A 229 -15.28 1.70 10.74
C VAL A 229 -14.64 0.65 11.64
N THR A 230 -15.15 -0.58 11.58
CA THR A 230 -14.60 -1.69 12.37
C THR A 230 -14.16 -2.79 11.42
N PHE A 231 -12.89 -3.16 11.53
CA PHE A 231 -12.30 -4.32 10.84
C PHE A 231 -12.04 -5.43 11.85
N GLN A 232 -12.19 -6.65 11.40
CA GLN A 232 -11.83 -7.86 12.16
C GLN A 232 -11.50 -8.98 11.17
N ASP A 233 -10.37 -9.64 11.41
CA ASP A 233 -9.91 -10.77 10.59
C ASP A 233 -9.83 -10.41 9.09
N GLY A 234 -9.38 -9.19 8.80
CA GLY A 234 -9.25 -8.69 7.44
C GLY A 234 -10.55 -8.25 6.79
N SER A 235 -11.67 -8.31 7.50
CA SER A 235 -13.00 -8.00 6.95
C SER A 235 -13.58 -6.73 7.57
N LEU A 236 -14.26 -5.95 6.74
CA LEU A 236 -15.05 -4.80 7.21
C LEU A 236 -16.31 -5.34 7.89
N LYS A 237 -16.42 -5.20 9.21
CA LYS A 237 -17.56 -5.67 10.01
C LYS A 237 -18.62 -4.60 10.19
N GLN A 238 -18.20 -3.33 10.19
CA GLN A 238 -19.13 -2.23 10.46
C GLN A 238 -18.65 -0.98 9.76
N PHE A 239 -19.58 -0.26 9.15
CA PHE A 239 -19.37 1.07 8.56
C PHE A 239 -20.63 1.88 8.85
N ILE A 240 -20.56 2.78 9.82
CA ILE A 240 -21.70 3.62 10.23
C ILE A 240 -21.32 5.09 10.05
N VAL A 241 -22.07 5.78 9.21
CA VAL A 241 -21.93 7.23 8.98
C VAL A 241 -22.93 7.96 9.86
N ASP A 242 -22.51 9.08 10.47
CA ASP A 242 -23.42 9.93 11.27
C ASP A 242 -22.98 11.39 11.22
N ASP A 243 -23.86 12.26 11.68
CA ASP A 243 -23.63 13.69 11.81
C ASP A 243 -22.88 13.97 13.12
N VAL A 244 -21.87 14.83 13.04
CA VAL A 244 -21.07 15.22 14.22
C VAL A 244 -21.95 15.88 15.31
N TYR A 245 -23.01 16.61 14.91
CA TYR A 245 -23.90 17.27 15.86
C TYR A 245 -24.75 16.28 16.67
N ASN A 246 -25.11 15.13 16.07
CA ASN A 246 -25.78 14.06 16.82
C ASN A 246 -24.90 13.53 17.93
N LEU A 247 -23.61 13.41 17.67
CA LEU A 247 -22.61 12.92 18.65
C LEU A 247 -22.34 13.98 19.71
N ASP A 248 -22.02 15.23 19.30
CA ASP A 248 -21.78 16.35 20.24
C ASP A 248 -22.98 16.56 21.18
N GLY A 249 -24.21 16.30 20.71
CA GLY A 249 -25.42 16.37 21.53
C GLY A 249 -25.46 15.35 22.68
N GLN A 250 -24.61 14.34 22.68
CA GLN A 250 -24.50 13.34 23.74
C GLN A 250 -23.48 13.74 24.82
N LEU A 251 -22.73 14.81 24.60
CA LEU A 251 -21.72 15.28 25.57
C LEU A 251 -22.39 15.79 26.86
N LYS A 252 -22.12 15.12 27.99
CA LYS A 252 -22.75 15.44 29.28
C LYS A 252 -22.02 16.54 30.06
N GLU A 253 -20.80 16.83 29.66
CA GLU A 253 -19.91 17.79 30.33
C GLU A 253 -19.77 19.06 29.49
N ASN A 254 -19.71 20.21 30.18
CA ASN A 254 -19.36 21.46 29.52
C ASN A 254 -17.83 21.58 29.47
N ILE A 255 -17.25 21.31 28.33
CA ILE A 255 -15.80 21.41 28.11
C ILE A 255 -15.51 22.80 27.56
N ILE A 256 -14.66 23.53 28.26
CA ILE A 256 -14.27 24.88 27.84
C ILE A 256 -13.27 24.78 26.69
N PRO A 257 -13.51 25.45 25.55
CA PRO A 257 -12.57 25.42 24.43
C PRO A 257 -11.31 26.26 24.71
N PRO A 258 -10.23 26.05 23.92
CA PRO A 258 -9.06 26.93 24.02
C PRO A 258 -9.45 28.42 23.95
N ALA A 259 -8.70 29.27 24.63
CA ALA A 259 -9.03 30.70 24.79
C ALA A 259 -9.36 31.39 23.48
N GLN A 260 -8.63 31.03 22.41
CA GLN A 260 -8.83 31.61 21.08
C GLN A 260 -10.17 31.23 20.43
N MET A 261 -10.75 30.10 20.86
CA MET A 261 -12.05 29.62 20.34
C MET A 261 -13.23 30.14 21.15
N GLN A 262 -13.03 30.64 22.36
CA GLN A 262 -14.11 31.07 23.27
C GLN A 262 -14.95 32.23 22.70
N HIS A 263 -14.39 32.99 21.74
CA HIS A 263 -15.12 34.03 21.01
C HIS A 263 -16.05 33.47 19.92
N ILE A 264 -15.88 32.17 19.57
CA ILE A 264 -16.63 31.52 18.48
C ILE A 264 -17.67 30.57 19.06
N THR A 265 -17.27 29.78 20.07
CA THR A 265 -18.14 28.79 20.70
C THR A 265 -17.93 28.78 22.20
N PRO A 266 -19.04 28.73 22.99
CA PRO A 266 -18.91 28.64 24.47
C PRO A 266 -18.58 27.24 24.97
N THR A 267 -18.78 26.19 24.14
CA THR A 267 -18.54 24.80 24.50
C THR A 267 -17.72 24.10 23.42
N TRP A 268 -16.83 23.18 23.84
CA TRP A 268 -15.97 22.40 22.94
C TRP A 268 -16.53 21.00 22.78
N GLY A 269 -16.60 20.53 21.55
CA GLY A 269 -17.04 19.19 21.19
C GLY A 269 -16.17 18.60 20.07
N MET A 270 -16.53 17.41 19.63
CA MET A 270 -15.76 16.71 18.58
C MET A 270 -15.69 17.53 17.28
N ARG A 271 -16.76 18.27 16.94
CA ARG A 271 -16.83 19.05 15.69
C ARG A 271 -15.71 20.11 15.56
N ASP A 272 -15.16 20.58 16.69
CA ASP A 272 -14.11 21.61 16.72
C ASP A 272 -12.79 21.09 17.30
N ALA A 273 -12.68 19.78 17.50
CA ALA A 273 -11.50 19.15 18.12
C ALA A 273 -10.29 19.10 17.17
N ASN A 274 -10.51 19.31 15.86
CA ASN A 274 -9.43 19.38 14.86
C ASN A 274 -8.80 20.78 14.79
N TRP A 275 -8.61 21.38 15.96
CA TRP A 275 -8.11 22.76 16.17
C TRP A 275 -6.60 22.90 15.92
N PHE A 276 -5.82 21.87 16.28
CA PHE A 276 -4.35 21.93 16.25
C PHE A 276 -3.82 21.63 14.85
N VAL A 277 -2.79 22.38 14.40
CA VAL A 277 -2.17 22.18 13.08
C VAL A 277 -1.42 20.84 13.00
N ASP A 278 -0.89 20.35 14.13
CA ASP A 278 -0.30 19.00 14.23
C ASP A 278 -1.44 17.98 14.25
N PHE A 279 -1.59 17.23 13.16
CA PHE A 279 -2.75 16.33 13.03
C PHE A 279 -2.81 15.28 14.16
N PRO A 280 -1.71 14.60 14.55
CA PRO A 280 -1.79 13.67 15.68
C PRO A 280 -2.35 14.28 16.96
N THR A 281 -2.04 15.55 17.25
CA THR A 281 -2.59 16.26 18.41
C THR A 281 -4.10 16.47 18.26
N SER A 282 -4.54 16.96 17.10
CA SER A 282 -5.97 17.11 16.78
C SER A 282 -6.69 15.76 16.84
N ALA A 283 -6.12 14.71 16.25
CA ALA A 283 -6.71 13.37 16.19
C ALA A 283 -6.88 12.75 17.60
N LYS A 284 -5.91 12.95 18.49
CA LYS A 284 -6.01 12.52 19.90
C LYS A 284 -7.18 13.21 20.60
N LYS A 285 -7.35 14.52 20.35
CA LYS A 285 -8.46 15.30 20.95
C LYS A 285 -9.80 14.84 20.36
N VAL A 286 -9.88 14.60 19.05
CA VAL A 286 -11.07 14.04 18.39
C VAL A 286 -11.41 12.67 18.99
N ALA A 287 -10.45 11.76 19.11
CA ALA A 287 -10.66 10.42 19.69
C ALA A 287 -11.13 10.52 21.16
N TRP A 288 -10.59 11.48 21.91
CA TRP A 288 -10.98 11.74 23.29
C TRP A 288 -12.45 12.20 23.39
N PHE A 289 -12.86 13.15 22.57
CA PHE A 289 -14.27 13.59 22.50
C PHE A 289 -15.18 12.44 22.07
N TYR A 290 -14.80 11.72 21.00
CA TYR A 290 -15.58 10.57 20.54
C TYR A 290 -15.84 9.59 21.69
N LYS A 291 -14.80 9.26 22.47
CA LYS A 291 -14.94 8.35 23.60
C LYS A 291 -15.91 8.88 24.66
N LYS A 292 -15.88 10.18 24.96
CA LYS A 292 -16.80 10.81 25.92
C LYS A 292 -18.25 10.81 25.42
N GLU A 293 -18.43 11.13 24.15
CA GLU A 293 -19.73 11.35 23.51
C GLU A 293 -20.41 10.03 23.10
N SER A 294 -19.63 8.96 22.90
CA SER A 294 -20.13 7.63 22.45
C SER A 294 -20.29 6.61 23.60
N ASN A 295 -20.44 7.06 24.84
CA ASN A 295 -20.55 6.20 26.04
C ASN A 295 -19.34 5.26 26.22
N GLY A 296 -18.13 5.78 25.94
CA GLY A 296 -16.88 5.08 26.24
C GLY A 296 -16.31 4.24 25.07
N LEU A 297 -16.93 4.28 23.89
CA LEU A 297 -16.36 3.58 22.74
C LEU A 297 -15.01 4.19 22.37
N ASP A 298 -14.00 3.34 22.26
CA ASP A 298 -12.65 3.78 21.95
C ASP A 298 -12.29 3.40 20.51
N VAL A 299 -11.34 4.13 19.91
CA VAL A 299 -10.87 3.90 18.52
C VAL A 299 -9.35 3.71 18.49
N ASP A 300 -8.87 2.93 17.53
CA ASP A 300 -7.45 2.67 17.30
C ASP A 300 -6.78 3.77 16.48
N GLY A 301 -7.58 4.61 15.81
CA GLY A 301 -7.06 5.70 15.00
C GLY A 301 -8.14 6.63 14.48
N VAL A 302 -7.68 7.76 13.93
CA VAL A 302 -8.52 8.79 13.30
C VAL A 302 -7.95 9.06 11.91
N ILE A 303 -8.82 9.07 10.90
CA ILE A 303 -8.45 9.29 9.51
C ILE A 303 -9.34 10.39 8.94
N THR A 304 -8.75 11.39 8.29
CA THR A 304 -9.54 12.42 7.60
C THR A 304 -9.76 12.01 6.14
N ILE A 305 -10.90 12.37 5.59
CA ILE A 305 -11.25 12.14 4.18
C ILE A 305 -11.87 13.42 3.61
N SER A 306 -11.27 13.92 2.55
CA SER A 306 -11.82 15.06 1.78
C SER A 306 -12.95 14.58 0.86
N PRO A 307 -14.00 15.37 0.66
CA PRO A 307 -15.06 15.07 -0.33
C PRO A 307 -14.54 14.82 -1.75
N ASN A 308 -13.42 15.42 -2.11
CA ASN A 308 -12.78 15.22 -3.42
C ASN A 308 -12.44 13.75 -3.68
N ILE A 309 -12.11 13.00 -2.64
CA ILE A 309 -11.80 11.57 -2.76
C ILE A 309 -13.06 10.80 -3.16
N ILE A 310 -14.20 11.13 -2.55
CA ILE A 310 -15.49 10.50 -2.88
C ILE A 310 -15.85 10.79 -4.34
N SER A 311 -15.64 12.04 -4.80
CA SER A 311 -15.87 12.40 -6.21
C SER A 311 -15.00 11.57 -7.16
N LYS A 312 -13.72 11.39 -6.85
CA LYS A 312 -12.80 10.56 -7.65
C LYS A 312 -13.23 9.09 -7.66
N ILE A 313 -13.67 8.56 -6.52
CA ILE A 313 -14.18 7.18 -6.44
C ILE A 313 -15.43 7.04 -7.31
N LEU A 314 -16.36 8.01 -7.25
CA LEU A 314 -17.55 8.01 -8.10
C LEU A 314 -17.21 8.11 -9.60
N GLU A 315 -16.11 8.75 -9.95
CA GLU A 315 -15.61 8.77 -11.34
C GLU A 315 -15.22 7.38 -11.82
N ILE A 316 -14.68 6.55 -10.91
CA ILE A 316 -14.25 5.18 -11.22
C ILE A 316 -15.45 4.23 -11.24
N VAL A 317 -16.23 4.19 -10.13
CA VAL A 317 -17.28 3.18 -9.93
C VAL A 317 -18.63 3.59 -10.55
N GLY A 318 -18.71 4.80 -11.07
CA GLY A 318 -19.93 5.32 -11.69
C GLY A 318 -20.94 5.86 -10.68
N PRO A 319 -22.01 6.49 -11.18
CA PRO A 319 -22.99 7.22 -10.37
C PRO A 319 -23.89 6.32 -9.53
N ILE A 320 -24.36 6.85 -8.42
CA ILE A 320 -25.26 6.18 -7.46
C ILE A 320 -26.68 6.71 -7.63
N ASP A 321 -27.64 5.83 -7.84
CA ASP A 321 -29.06 6.18 -7.90
C ASP A 321 -29.61 6.33 -6.47
N MET A 322 -30.22 7.47 -6.20
CA MET A 322 -30.82 7.81 -4.90
C MET A 322 -32.31 8.16 -5.13
N PRO A 323 -33.14 7.15 -5.40
CA PRO A 323 -34.54 7.40 -5.77
C PRO A 323 -35.34 8.11 -4.68
N GLU A 324 -35.03 7.88 -3.40
CA GLU A 324 -35.69 8.52 -2.26
C GLU A 324 -35.42 10.03 -2.19
N TYR A 325 -34.40 10.51 -2.92
CA TYR A 325 -34.06 11.93 -3.05
C TYR A 325 -34.34 12.44 -4.46
N ASN A 326 -34.95 11.59 -5.31
CA ASN A 326 -35.23 11.87 -6.70
C ASN A 326 -34.01 12.41 -7.46
N MET A 327 -32.84 11.81 -7.20
CA MET A 327 -31.59 12.26 -7.82
C MET A 327 -30.61 11.11 -8.08
N LYS A 328 -29.63 11.40 -8.92
CA LYS A 328 -28.51 10.52 -9.23
C LYS A 328 -27.23 11.29 -8.86
N ILE A 329 -26.41 10.69 -8.03
CA ILE A 329 -25.16 11.31 -7.53
C ILE A 329 -23.99 10.75 -8.32
N ASP A 330 -23.19 11.64 -8.93
CA ASP A 330 -22.01 11.31 -9.70
C ASP A 330 -20.80 12.16 -9.23
N SER A 331 -19.65 11.98 -9.89
CA SER A 331 -18.40 12.69 -9.56
C SER A 331 -18.51 14.21 -9.69
N LYS A 332 -19.38 14.69 -10.58
CA LYS A 332 -19.51 16.14 -10.88
C LYS A 332 -20.48 16.85 -9.96
N ASN A 333 -21.53 16.15 -9.52
CA ASN A 333 -22.58 16.77 -8.70
C ASN A 333 -22.53 16.39 -7.22
N PHE A 334 -21.64 15.48 -6.79
CA PHE A 334 -21.59 14.98 -5.42
C PHE A 334 -21.64 16.10 -4.38
N ALA A 335 -20.71 17.05 -4.45
CA ALA A 335 -20.59 18.12 -3.45
C ALA A 335 -21.86 19.02 -3.43
N THR A 336 -22.34 19.42 -4.61
CA THR A 336 -23.52 20.28 -4.73
C THR A 336 -24.81 19.55 -4.36
N ALA A 337 -24.93 18.28 -4.71
CA ALA A 337 -26.11 17.47 -4.36
C ALA A 337 -26.21 17.29 -2.85
N ILE A 338 -25.08 16.93 -2.19
CA ILE A 338 -25.05 16.78 -0.72
C ILE A 338 -25.35 18.12 -0.05
N GLN A 339 -24.70 19.20 -0.49
CA GLN A 339 -24.92 20.53 0.10
C GLN A 339 -26.39 20.98 -0.06
N SER A 340 -26.95 20.80 -1.25
CA SER A 340 -28.35 21.17 -1.53
C SER A 340 -29.33 20.41 -0.63
N GLU A 341 -29.11 19.09 -0.48
CA GLU A 341 -29.98 18.28 0.38
C GLU A 341 -29.84 18.67 1.86
N VAL A 342 -28.61 18.94 2.32
CA VAL A 342 -28.35 19.38 3.71
C VAL A 342 -29.01 20.74 3.98
N GLU A 343 -28.95 21.67 3.03
CA GLU A 343 -29.47 23.04 3.20
C GLU A 343 -31.00 23.18 2.93
N TYR A 344 -31.51 22.46 1.92
CA TYR A 344 -32.85 22.65 1.42
C TYR A 344 -33.72 21.39 1.40
N GLY A 345 -33.17 20.23 1.77
CA GLY A 345 -33.89 18.96 1.80
C GLY A 345 -35.05 18.94 2.79
N GLU A 346 -35.96 18.02 2.58
CA GLU A 346 -37.19 17.91 3.39
C GLU A 346 -36.94 17.39 4.80
N ASN A 347 -35.87 16.59 5.00
CA ASN A 347 -35.57 15.96 6.31
C ASN A 347 -34.75 16.89 7.20
N ARG A 348 -35.40 17.89 7.77
CA ARG A 348 -34.77 18.87 8.66
C ARG A 348 -34.25 18.26 9.99
N ALA A 349 -34.80 17.10 10.38
CA ALA A 349 -34.37 16.41 11.62
C ALA A 349 -33.03 15.67 11.44
N GLN A 350 -32.75 15.24 10.21
CA GLN A 350 -31.51 14.54 9.86
C GLN A 350 -30.99 15.04 8.50
N PRO A 351 -30.47 16.27 8.44
CA PRO A 351 -30.10 16.88 7.16
C PRO A 351 -29.00 16.11 6.41
N LYS A 352 -28.19 15.33 7.10
CA LYS A 352 -27.12 14.53 6.48
C LYS A 352 -27.49 13.07 6.26
N LYS A 353 -28.78 12.74 6.37
CA LYS A 353 -29.27 11.36 6.12
C LYS A 353 -28.87 10.87 4.73
N ILE A 354 -28.81 11.75 3.74
CA ILE A 354 -28.37 11.41 2.37
C ILE A 354 -26.97 10.72 2.36
N LEU A 355 -26.04 11.16 3.23
CA LEU A 355 -24.71 10.54 3.33
C LEU A 355 -24.80 9.14 3.92
N MET A 356 -25.69 8.97 4.92
CA MET A 356 -25.91 7.66 5.56
C MET A 356 -26.52 6.66 4.56
N ASP A 357 -27.45 7.13 3.72
CA ASP A 357 -28.12 6.29 2.71
C ASP A 357 -27.22 6.00 1.51
N MET A 358 -26.33 6.95 1.16
CA MET A 358 -25.40 6.81 0.04
C MET A 358 -24.23 5.85 0.35
N ALA A 359 -23.71 5.88 1.59
CA ALA A 359 -22.49 5.17 1.97
C ALA A 359 -22.56 3.65 1.69
N PRO A 360 -23.62 2.93 2.07
CA PRO A 360 -23.68 1.48 1.76
C PRO A 360 -23.76 1.21 0.25
N ARG A 361 -24.38 2.10 -0.53
CA ARG A 361 -24.47 1.97 -2.00
C ARG A 361 -23.09 2.19 -2.65
N LEU A 362 -22.36 3.18 -2.17
CA LEU A 362 -20.99 3.42 -2.63
C LEU A 362 -20.09 2.22 -2.31
N LEU A 363 -20.16 1.70 -1.09
CA LEU A 363 -19.40 0.50 -0.69
C LEU A 363 -19.78 -0.69 -1.57
N ALA A 364 -21.07 -0.90 -1.86
CA ALA A 364 -21.52 -1.99 -2.73
C ALA A 364 -20.90 -1.86 -4.13
N LYS A 365 -20.85 -0.65 -4.69
CA LYS A 365 -20.19 -0.41 -5.99
C LYS A 365 -18.69 -0.71 -5.92
N ILE A 366 -18.02 -0.22 -4.89
CA ILE A 366 -16.58 -0.51 -4.67
C ILE A 366 -16.35 -2.03 -4.61
N TYR A 367 -17.19 -2.77 -3.88
CA TYR A 367 -17.06 -4.23 -3.77
C TYR A 367 -17.26 -4.96 -5.10
N LEU A 368 -18.09 -4.40 -5.99
CA LEU A 368 -18.38 -4.99 -7.30
C LEU A 368 -17.39 -4.55 -8.37
N SER A 369 -16.44 -3.67 -8.03
CA SER A 369 -15.43 -3.15 -8.97
C SER A 369 -14.59 -4.27 -9.55
N ASP A 370 -14.23 -4.13 -10.82
CA ASP A 370 -13.32 -5.04 -11.48
C ASP A 370 -11.85 -4.74 -11.10
N LYS A 371 -10.93 -5.49 -11.68
CA LYS A 371 -9.49 -5.38 -11.38
C LYS A 371 -8.94 -3.98 -11.71
N GLU A 372 -9.30 -3.44 -12.87
CA GLU A 372 -8.82 -2.12 -13.31
C GLU A 372 -9.35 -1.01 -12.41
N GLU A 373 -10.65 -1.07 -12.09
CA GLU A 373 -11.29 -0.14 -11.15
C GLU A 373 -10.61 -0.20 -9.78
N TRP A 374 -10.30 -1.40 -9.28
CA TRP A 374 -9.61 -1.57 -7.98
C TRP A 374 -8.22 -0.93 -7.98
N LEU A 375 -7.46 -1.07 -9.07
CA LEU A 375 -6.15 -0.44 -9.20
C LEU A 375 -6.29 1.09 -9.19
N ASN A 376 -7.28 1.61 -9.89
CA ASN A 376 -7.55 3.06 -9.93
C ASN A 376 -8.02 3.60 -8.56
N ILE A 377 -8.85 2.84 -7.83
CA ILE A 377 -9.26 3.18 -6.46
C ILE A 377 -8.03 3.23 -5.55
N PHE A 378 -7.17 2.22 -5.61
CA PHE A 378 -5.93 2.15 -4.81
C PHE A 378 -5.02 3.34 -5.12
N ASP A 379 -4.79 3.64 -6.39
CA ASP A 379 -3.98 4.79 -6.82
C ASP A 379 -4.57 6.12 -6.32
N THR A 380 -5.90 6.23 -6.34
CA THR A 380 -6.62 7.41 -5.82
C THR A 380 -6.31 7.60 -4.32
N PHE A 381 -6.35 6.52 -3.54
CA PHE A 381 -6.03 6.60 -2.11
C PHE A 381 -4.57 6.98 -1.88
N VAL A 382 -3.63 6.34 -2.59
CA VAL A 382 -2.19 6.63 -2.46
C VAL A 382 -1.90 8.09 -2.82
N SER A 383 -2.39 8.55 -3.97
CA SER A 383 -2.17 9.94 -4.41
C SER A 383 -2.83 10.95 -3.46
N SER A 384 -3.97 10.60 -2.86
CA SER A 384 -4.65 11.46 -1.89
C SER A 384 -3.88 11.57 -0.57
N MET A 385 -3.24 10.49 -0.13
CA MET A 385 -2.35 10.51 1.04
C MET A 385 -1.13 11.40 0.78
N GLU A 386 -0.53 11.29 -0.40
CA GLU A 386 0.62 12.11 -0.79
C GLU A 386 0.26 13.61 -0.83
N LYS A 387 -0.94 13.95 -1.30
CA LYS A 387 -1.44 15.33 -1.38
C LYS A 387 -2.00 15.86 -0.08
N LYS A 388 -2.03 15.04 0.98
CA LYS A 388 -2.61 15.37 2.30
C LYS A 388 -4.14 15.55 2.27
N ASP A 389 -4.81 15.05 1.25
CA ASP A 389 -6.29 14.94 1.22
C ASP A 389 -6.77 13.88 2.22
N ILE A 390 -5.87 12.96 2.63
CA ILE A 390 -6.06 11.98 3.70
C ILE A 390 -4.92 12.18 4.70
N LEU A 391 -5.26 12.35 5.98
CA LEU A 391 -4.31 12.33 7.09
C LEU A 391 -4.68 11.18 8.02
N MET A 392 -3.67 10.53 8.60
CA MET A 392 -3.88 9.35 9.44
C MET A 392 -3.16 9.48 10.78
N TYR A 393 -3.89 9.15 11.85
CA TYR A 393 -3.32 9.01 13.19
C TYR A 393 -3.74 7.65 13.75
N PHE A 394 -2.80 6.95 14.37
CA PHE A 394 -3.03 5.65 15.00
C PHE A 394 -2.43 5.62 16.41
N LYS A 395 -3.14 4.96 17.34
CA LYS A 395 -2.63 4.71 18.69
C LYS A 395 -1.50 3.66 18.68
N GLY A 396 -1.59 2.70 17.76
CA GLY A 396 -0.57 1.65 17.59
C GLY A 396 0.72 2.21 16.98
N LEU A 397 1.85 1.95 17.65
CA LEU A 397 3.14 2.51 17.25
C LEU A 397 3.55 2.11 15.82
N SER A 398 3.32 0.85 15.45
CA SER A 398 3.67 0.34 14.12
C SER A 398 2.95 1.13 13.01
N LEU A 399 1.62 1.24 13.09
CA LEU A 399 0.82 2.00 12.12
C LEU A 399 1.20 3.48 12.14
N GLN A 400 1.42 4.06 13.33
CA GLN A 400 1.77 5.48 13.46
C GLN A 400 3.14 5.79 12.86
N SER A 401 4.14 4.93 13.10
CA SER A 401 5.48 5.09 12.52
C SER A 401 5.41 5.02 10.99
N PHE A 402 4.70 4.04 10.45
CA PHE A 402 4.51 3.93 9.01
C PHE A 402 3.87 5.21 8.44
N ALA A 403 2.78 5.69 9.06
CA ALA A 403 2.10 6.91 8.61
C ALA A 403 3.03 8.13 8.66
N PHE A 404 3.88 8.23 9.68
CA PHE A 404 4.86 9.30 9.82
C PHE A 404 5.95 9.20 8.75
N ASP A 405 6.56 8.02 8.59
CA ASP A 405 7.68 7.78 7.65
C ASP A 405 7.26 8.01 6.20
N LYS A 406 6.03 7.60 5.85
CA LYS A 406 5.48 7.82 4.50
C LYS A 406 4.85 9.22 4.33
N GLY A 407 4.82 10.02 5.38
CA GLY A 407 4.32 11.39 5.33
C GLY A 407 2.79 11.51 5.43
N PHE A 408 2.09 10.43 5.81
CA PHE A 408 0.61 10.40 5.87
C PHE A 408 0.05 10.90 7.21
N SER A 409 0.91 11.07 8.21
CA SER A 409 0.48 11.42 9.58
C SER A 409 0.04 12.88 9.75
N GLY A 410 0.43 13.78 8.86
CA GLY A 410 0.19 15.22 9.06
C GLY A 410 0.91 15.75 10.30
N GLN A 411 1.90 15.03 10.80
CA GLN A 411 2.68 15.44 11.95
C GLN A 411 3.68 16.52 11.56
N ILE A 412 3.77 17.57 12.36
CA ILE A 412 4.73 18.65 12.13
C ILE A 412 6.13 18.14 12.48
N LYS A 413 7.03 18.19 11.50
CA LYS A 413 8.43 17.83 11.70
C LYS A 413 9.16 19.00 12.35
N LYS A 414 9.81 18.74 13.48
CA LYS A 414 10.65 19.74 14.13
C LYS A 414 11.92 19.93 13.30
N VAL A 415 12.16 21.16 12.89
CA VAL A 415 13.39 21.56 12.20
C VAL A 415 14.14 22.50 13.13
N GLU A 416 15.39 22.21 13.40
CA GLU A 416 16.23 23.03 14.28
C GLU A 416 16.33 24.47 13.74
N GLY A 417 16.05 25.44 14.60
CA GLY A 417 16.04 26.85 14.21
C GLY A 417 14.71 27.34 13.62
N ASP A 418 13.72 26.50 13.48
CA ASP A 418 12.41 26.90 12.95
C ASP A 418 11.58 27.60 14.03
N TYR A 419 11.25 28.85 13.79
CA TYR A 419 10.47 29.69 14.70
C TYR A 419 9.03 29.23 14.92
N UNK A 420 8.60 28.70 14.03
CA UNK A 420 7.36 28.30 14.09
C UNK A 420 7.12 27.19 14.93
N VAL A 421 7.90 26.42 14.73
CA VAL A 421 7.83 25.22 15.56
C VAL A 421 7.84 25.55 17.05
N SER A 422 8.61 26.52 17.45
CA SER A 422 8.67 26.92 18.86
C SER A 422 7.33 27.50 19.38
N ILE A 423 6.60 28.21 18.55
CA ILE A 423 5.27 28.75 18.89
C ILE A 423 4.25 27.59 18.98
N ILE A 424 4.26 26.67 18.01
CA ILE A 424 3.37 25.50 17.99
C ILE A 424 3.58 24.64 19.24
N SER A 425 4.83 24.39 19.63
CA SER A 425 5.18 23.63 20.83
C SER A 425 4.60 24.28 22.10
N LYS A 426 4.67 25.61 22.21
CA LYS A 426 4.09 26.34 23.35
C LYS A 426 2.56 26.20 23.38
N ILE A 427 1.91 26.32 22.24
CA ILE A 427 0.44 26.16 22.16
C ILE A 427 0.02 24.74 22.56
N GLN A 428 0.78 23.72 22.15
CA GLN A 428 0.51 22.32 22.53
C GLN A 428 0.63 22.11 24.06
N HIS A 429 1.67 22.63 24.70
CA HIS A 429 1.84 22.53 26.15
C HIS A 429 0.70 23.21 26.92
N MET A 430 0.21 24.33 26.42
CA MET A 430 -0.93 25.03 27.02
C MET A 430 -2.25 24.24 26.89
N SER A 431 -2.35 23.27 26.02
CA SER A 431 -3.56 22.45 25.84
C SER A 431 -3.55 21.18 26.70
N GLU A 432 -2.40 20.83 27.31
CA GLU A 432 -2.25 19.65 28.17
C GLU A 432 -2.39 20.00 29.66
N SER A 433 -2.31 21.28 29.99
CA SER A 433 -2.54 21.81 31.35
C SER A 433 -4.01 22.21 31.56
#